data_64e689b3397db779a597e04ee265506f
#
_entry.id   64e689b3397db779a597e04ee265506f
#
_cell.length_a   1.000
_cell.length_b   1.000
_cell.length_c   1.000
_cell.angle_alpha   90.00
_cell.angle_beta   90.00
_cell.angle_gamma   90.00
#
_symmetry.space_group_name_H-M   'P 1'
#
loop_
_entity.id
_entity.type
_entity.pdbx_description
1 polymer ?
#
loop_
_entity_poly.entity_id
_entity_poly.type
_entity_poly.pdbx_seq_one_letter_code
_entity_poly.pdbx_strand_id
1 'polypeptide(L)'
;MKARLAHLFVFAGAHVIFMVTTRGNNGGTFGVIFYQAVTLLCSYILLDLDYDVKLLSREAAPEGRGLGKQILRGCGYGVFFAVCVFVSAFFFADSVILIPAHIFELDARTICVHLSMQLLIAFSEEALFRYYLHEALRNFKLPDRLWAALISLLFGALHLYNNQIVVQFWITTVLSLFLFGLKLSRRRETYCTLAVTHYVYNLCWFYLFGMAV
;
A
#
# COMPACT_ATOMS: atom_id res chain seq x y z
N MET A 1 2.68 -11.39 24.96
CA MET A 1 3.09 -9.99 24.74
C MET A 1 4.57 -9.87 24.34
N LYS A 2 5.56 -10.41 25.09
CA LYS A 2 6.99 -10.29 24.74
C LYS A 2 7.34 -10.83 23.36
N ALA A 3 6.85 -12.00 23.00
CA ALA A 3 7.10 -12.62 21.67
C ALA A 3 6.55 -11.73 20.53
N ARG A 4 5.33 -11.20 20.64
CA ARG A 4 4.73 -10.32 19.64
C ARG A 4 5.54 -9.03 19.42
N LEU A 5 6.07 -8.45 20.49
CA LEU A 5 6.96 -7.29 20.40
C LEU A 5 8.29 -7.67 19.71
N ALA A 6 8.86 -8.83 20.02
CA ALA A 6 10.06 -9.31 19.34
C ALA A 6 9.81 -9.50 17.83
N HIS A 7 8.70 -10.14 17.46
CA HIS A 7 8.31 -10.28 16.04
C HIS A 7 8.16 -8.92 15.35
N LEU A 8 7.51 -7.97 16.00
CA LEU A 8 7.36 -6.60 15.47
C LEU A 8 8.72 -5.94 15.23
N PHE A 9 9.62 -5.96 16.23
CA PHE A 9 10.94 -5.34 16.11
C PHE A 9 11.81 -6.02 15.04
N VAL A 10 11.81 -7.34 14.97
CA VAL A 10 12.57 -8.10 13.97
C VAL A 10 12.03 -7.81 12.57
N PHE A 11 10.70 -7.84 12.40
CA PHE A 11 10.09 -7.62 11.10
C PHE A 11 10.22 -6.16 10.64
N ALA A 12 9.92 -5.19 11.49
CA ALA A 12 10.09 -3.78 11.18
C ALA A 12 11.56 -3.42 10.95
N GLY A 13 12.47 -3.97 11.76
CA GLY A 13 13.91 -3.78 11.59
C GLY A 13 14.42 -4.35 10.27
N ALA A 14 14.02 -5.57 9.91
CA ALA A 14 14.36 -6.17 8.61
C ALA A 14 13.83 -5.33 7.45
N HIS A 15 12.62 -4.79 7.57
CA HIS A 15 12.03 -3.91 6.56
C HIS A 15 12.85 -2.62 6.39
N VAL A 16 13.21 -1.96 7.49
CA VAL A 16 14.04 -0.76 7.46
C VAL A 16 15.43 -1.05 6.88
N ILE A 17 16.08 -2.13 7.33
CA ILE A 17 17.40 -2.55 6.80
C ILE A 17 17.31 -2.77 5.30
N PHE A 18 16.30 -3.50 4.82
CA PHE A 18 16.14 -3.72 3.39
C PHE A 18 15.97 -2.41 2.63
N MET A 19 15.12 -1.51 3.09
CA MET A 19 14.89 -0.20 2.47
C MET A 19 16.16 0.64 2.40
N VAL A 20 16.97 0.62 3.48
CA VAL A 20 18.24 1.36 3.52
C VAL A 20 19.30 0.75 2.59
N THR A 21 19.40 -0.57 2.55
CA THR A 21 20.43 -1.27 1.76
C THR A 21 20.12 -1.31 0.27
N THR A 22 18.85 -1.27 -0.12
CA THR A 22 18.45 -1.25 -1.53
C THR A 22 18.42 0.16 -2.13
N ARG A 23 18.53 1.19 -1.30
CA ARG A 23 18.62 2.58 -1.78
C ARG A 23 19.88 2.78 -2.61
N GLY A 24 19.72 3.20 -3.87
CA GLY A 24 20.82 3.49 -4.79
C GLY A 24 21.41 2.28 -5.53
N ASN A 25 21.21 1.07 -5.05
CA ASN A 25 21.36 -0.16 -5.82
C ASN A 25 19.96 -0.59 -6.21
N ASN A 26 19.50 -0.20 -7.38
CA ASN A 26 18.29 -0.76 -7.94
C ASN A 26 18.46 -2.28 -7.95
N GLY A 27 17.97 -2.96 -6.91
CA GLY A 27 18.07 -4.42 -6.73
C GLY A 27 17.40 -5.20 -7.86
N GLY A 28 17.11 -4.50 -8.94
CA GLY A 28 16.39 -4.97 -10.10
C GLY A 28 14.96 -5.38 -9.75
N THR A 29 14.16 -5.56 -10.76
CA THR A 29 12.76 -6.01 -10.64
C THR A 29 12.63 -7.27 -9.78
N PHE A 30 13.57 -8.22 -9.90
CA PHE A 30 13.57 -9.45 -9.12
C PHE A 30 13.71 -9.19 -7.62
N GLY A 31 14.61 -8.30 -7.21
CA GLY A 31 14.81 -7.95 -5.80
C GLY A 31 13.54 -7.33 -5.18
N VAL A 32 12.87 -6.46 -5.90
CA VAL A 32 11.60 -5.86 -5.46
C VAL A 32 10.50 -6.93 -5.33
N ILE A 33 10.32 -7.78 -6.34
CA ILE A 33 9.33 -8.86 -6.29
C ILE A 33 9.59 -9.80 -5.12
N PHE A 34 10.84 -10.25 -4.95
CA PHE A 34 11.20 -11.15 -3.84
C PHE A 34 10.92 -10.50 -2.48
N TYR A 35 11.35 -9.28 -2.29
CA TYR A 35 11.10 -8.54 -1.04
C TYR A 35 9.62 -8.39 -0.73
N GLN A 36 8.82 -7.98 -1.70
CA GLN A 36 7.38 -7.80 -1.50
C GLN A 36 6.67 -9.13 -1.24
N ALA A 37 7.09 -10.21 -1.90
CA ALA A 37 6.56 -11.55 -1.63
C ALA A 37 6.88 -12.02 -0.20
N VAL A 38 8.11 -11.81 0.27
CA VAL A 38 8.52 -12.12 1.65
C VAL A 38 7.74 -11.25 2.64
N THR A 39 7.60 -9.96 2.39
CA THR A 39 6.83 -9.03 3.24
C THR A 39 5.37 -9.47 3.36
N LEU A 40 4.73 -9.83 2.24
CA LEU A 40 3.37 -10.32 2.24
C LEU A 40 3.23 -11.62 3.04
N LEU A 41 4.11 -12.59 2.78
CA LEU A 41 4.09 -13.89 3.46
C LEU A 41 4.31 -13.74 4.97
N CYS A 42 5.33 -12.97 5.38
CA CYS A 42 5.61 -12.71 6.79
C CYS A 42 4.44 -11.99 7.47
N SER A 43 3.86 -10.97 6.83
CA SER A 43 2.70 -10.27 7.37
C SER A 43 1.52 -11.22 7.57
N TYR A 44 1.26 -12.09 6.59
CA TYR A 44 0.19 -13.08 6.67
C TYR A 44 0.39 -14.08 7.82
N ILE A 45 1.59 -14.67 7.91
CA ILE A 45 1.95 -15.66 8.96
C ILE A 45 1.87 -15.01 10.35
N LEU A 46 2.44 -13.82 10.53
CA LEU A 46 2.46 -13.14 11.81
C LEU A 46 1.07 -12.62 12.25
N LEU A 47 0.22 -12.25 11.31
CA LEU A 47 -1.17 -11.90 11.62
C LEU A 47 -1.96 -13.09 12.14
N ASP A 48 -1.83 -14.25 11.50
CA ASP A 48 -2.50 -15.47 11.95
C ASP A 48 -1.92 -15.95 13.30
N LEU A 49 -0.60 -16.02 13.41
CA LEU A 49 0.11 -16.53 14.58
C LEU A 49 -0.07 -15.65 15.84
N ASP A 50 0.07 -14.33 15.67
CA ASP A 50 0.10 -13.40 16.81
C ASP A 50 -1.27 -12.82 17.16
N TYR A 51 -2.18 -12.72 16.19
CA TYR A 51 -3.43 -11.96 16.35
C TYR A 51 -4.69 -12.73 15.92
N ASP A 52 -4.57 -13.95 15.41
CA ASP A 52 -5.68 -14.75 14.88
C ASP A 52 -6.48 -13.99 13.78
N VAL A 53 -5.76 -13.21 12.98
CA VAL A 53 -6.34 -12.42 11.88
C VAL A 53 -6.06 -13.07 10.54
N LYS A 54 -7.11 -13.62 9.92
CA LYS A 54 -7.04 -14.29 8.61
C LYS A 54 -7.43 -13.31 7.50
N LEU A 55 -6.44 -12.71 6.83
CA LEU A 55 -6.65 -11.69 5.79
C LEU A 55 -7.57 -12.11 4.63
N LEU A 56 -7.49 -13.40 4.25
CA LEU A 56 -8.21 -13.93 3.08
C LEU A 56 -9.38 -14.83 3.46
N SER A 57 -9.74 -14.93 4.75
CA SER A 57 -10.87 -15.77 5.14
C SER A 57 -12.21 -15.15 4.71
N ARG A 58 -13.18 -16.02 4.40
CA ARG A 58 -14.58 -15.59 4.14
C ARG A 58 -15.20 -14.85 5.34
N GLU A 59 -14.75 -15.15 6.54
CA GLU A 59 -15.21 -14.53 7.79
C GLU A 59 -14.75 -13.07 7.92
N ALA A 60 -13.62 -12.70 7.28
CA ALA A 60 -13.17 -11.32 7.21
C ALA A 60 -14.00 -10.45 6.23
N ALA A 61 -14.81 -11.08 5.39
CA ALA A 61 -15.71 -10.37 4.48
C ALA A 61 -17.06 -10.15 5.17
N PRO A 62 -17.56 -8.90 5.31
CA PRO A 62 -18.91 -8.64 5.77
C PRO A 62 -19.89 -9.46 4.94
N GLU A 63 -20.92 -10.03 5.62
CA GLU A 63 -21.90 -10.95 5.03
C GLU A 63 -22.37 -10.52 3.63
N GLY A 64 -22.27 -11.42 2.65
CA GLY A 64 -22.79 -11.24 1.29
C GLY A 64 -21.86 -10.52 0.29
N ARG A 65 -20.61 -10.19 0.64
CA ARG A 65 -19.68 -9.57 -0.30
C ARG A 65 -18.79 -10.60 -0.99
N GLY A 66 -19.24 -11.12 -2.13
CA GLY A 66 -18.39 -11.94 -3.01
C GLY A 66 -17.14 -11.18 -3.50
N LEU A 67 -16.09 -11.91 -3.87
CA LEU A 67 -14.79 -11.36 -4.32
C LEU A 67 -14.96 -10.32 -5.44
N GLY A 68 -15.83 -10.57 -6.42
CA GLY A 68 -16.06 -9.63 -7.52
C GLY A 68 -16.57 -8.26 -7.06
N LYS A 69 -17.46 -8.22 -6.04
CA LYS A 69 -17.92 -6.95 -5.46
C LYS A 69 -16.81 -6.21 -4.71
N GLN A 70 -15.90 -6.94 -4.04
CA GLN A 70 -14.75 -6.34 -3.35
C GLN A 70 -13.79 -5.71 -4.36
N ILE A 71 -13.48 -6.41 -5.45
CA ILE A 71 -12.64 -5.91 -6.53
C ILE A 71 -13.28 -4.66 -7.17
N LEU A 72 -14.55 -4.74 -7.55
CA LEU A 72 -15.25 -3.62 -8.19
C LEU A 72 -15.25 -2.36 -7.30
N ARG A 73 -15.46 -2.52 -6.00
CA ARG A 73 -15.40 -1.40 -5.04
C ARG A 73 -13.98 -0.87 -4.90
N GLY A 74 -12.99 -1.75 -4.84
CA GLY A 74 -11.58 -1.35 -4.82
C GLY A 74 -11.21 -0.55 -6.05
N CYS A 75 -11.62 -0.98 -7.23
CA CYS A 75 -11.43 -0.21 -8.47
C CYS A 75 -12.10 1.17 -8.39
N GLY A 76 -13.35 1.23 -7.93
CA GLY A 76 -14.07 2.50 -7.79
C GLY A 76 -13.37 3.47 -6.83
N TYR A 77 -12.94 3.00 -5.66
CA TYR A 77 -12.20 3.84 -4.71
C TYR A 77 -10.83 4.26 -5.23
N GLY A 78 -10.11 3.37 -5.93
CA GLY A 78 -8.80 3.68 -6.51
C GLY A 78 -8.88 4.75 -7.58
N VAL A 79 -9.83 4.62 -8.52
CA VAL A 79 -10.09 5.64 -9.54
C VAL A 79 -10.55 6.95 -8.91
N PHE A 80 -11.48 6.91 -7.94
CA PHE A 80 -11.93 8.10 -7.23
C PHE A 80 -10.76 8.86 -6.60
N PHE A 81 -9.88 8.16 -5.87
CA PHE A 81 -8.73 8.78 -5.25
C PHE A 81 -7.75 9.34 -6.29
N ALA A 82 -7.49 8.62 -7.37
CA ALA A 82 -6.63 9.08 -8.46
C ALA A 82 -7.18 10.36 -9.11
N VAL A 83 -8.50 10.44 -9.34
CA VAL A 83 -9.15 11.65 -9.86
C VAL A 83 -9.01 12.83 -8.88
N CYS A 84 -9.19 12.59 -7.57
CA CYS A 84 -9.00 13.65 -6.56
C CYS A 84 -7.56 14.18 -6.57
N VAL A 85 -6.56 13.28 -6.65
CA VAL A 85 -5.14 13.68 -6.75
C VAL A 85 -4.88 14.45 -8.05
N PHE A 86 -5.40 13.98 -9.17
CA PHE A 86 -5.26 14.64 -10.45
C PHE A 86 -5.86 16.05 -10.43
N VAL A 87 -7.10 16.21 -9.96
CA VAL A 87 -7.76 17.53 -9.86
C VAL A 87 -6.96 18.44 -8.93
N SER A 88 -6.47 17.91 -7.79
CA SER A 88 -5.63 18.71 -6.89
C SER A 88 -4.32 19.14 -7.56
N ALA A 89 -3.66 18.23 -8.28
CA ALA A 89 -2.43 18.54 -9.00
C ALA A 89 -2.67 19.58 -10.11
N PHE A 90 -3.79 19.51 -10.82
CA PHE A 90 -4.15 20.46 -11.86
C PHE A 90 -4.29 21.90 -11.32
N PHE A 91 -4.82 22.07 -10.11
CA PHE A 91 -5.01 23.39 -9.50
C PHE A 91 -3.79 23.92 -8.74
N PHE A 92 -2.92 23.05 -8.25
CA PHE A 92 -1.85 23.43 -7.32
C PHE A 92 -0.44 23.12 -7.82
N ALA A 93 -0.28 22.44 -8.96
CA ALA A 93 1.02 22.14 -9.54
C ALA A 93 1.20 22.88 -10.87
N ASP A 94 2.33 23.52 -11.05
CA ASP A 94 2.66 24.28 -12.28
C ASP A 94 2.83 23.39 -13.51
N SER A 95 2.93 22.07 -13.34
CA SER A 95 3.07 21.10 -14.43
C SER A 95 2.41 19.76 -14.08
N VAL A 96 1.34 19.42 -14.75
CA VAL A 96 0.76 18.07 -14.78
C VAL A 96 1.09 17.47 -16.13
N ILE A 97 2.00 16.52 -16.15
CA ILE A 97 2.32 15.75 -17.37
C ILE A 97 1.28 14.63 -17.45
N LEU A 98 0.37 14.75 -18.42
CA LEU A 98 -0.61 13.73 -18.74
C LEU A 98 0.00 12.75 -19.75
N ILE A 99 -0.12 11.47 -19.46
CA ILE A 99 0.22 10.34 -20.33
C ILE A 99 1.64 10.46 -20.90
N PRO A 100 2.62 9.87 -20.26
CA PRO A 100 3.98 9.85 -20.81
C PRO A 100 4.00 9.09 -22.12
N ALA A 101 4.52 9.69 -23.18
CA ALA A 101 4.61 9.09 -24.52
C ALA A 101 5.30 7.72 -24.50
N HIS A 102 6.27 7.53 -23.60
CA HIS A 102 7.01 6.27 -23.45
C HIS A 102 6.16 5.05 -23.07
N ILE A 103 4.95 5.23 -22.52
CA ILE A 103 4.06 4.10 -22.19
C ILE A 103 3.64 3.35 -23.44
N PHE A 104 3.48 4.04 -24.55
CA PHE A 104 3.12 3.42 -25.83
C PHE A 104 4.28 2.65 -26.47
N GLU A 105 5.50 2.82 -25.95
CA GLU A 105 6.71 2.14 -26.42
C GLU A 105 7.02 0.89 -25.60
N LEU A 106 6.29 0.64 -24.49
CA LEU A 106 6.52 -0.52 -23.64
C LEU A 106 6.03 -1.80 -24.31
N ASP A 107 6.88 -2.81 -24.34
CA ASP A 107 6.49 -4.14 -24.79
C ASP A 107 5.53 -4.84 -23.79
N ALA A 108 4.78 -5.82 -24.28
CA ALA A 108 3.80 -6.54 -23.47
C ALA A 108 4.43 -7.24 -22.25
N ARG A 109 5.67 -7.72 -22.34
CA ARG A 109 6.38 -8.36 -21.24
C ARG A 109 6.64 -7.36 -20.12
N THR A 110 7.17 -6.19 -20.46
CA THR A 110 7.43 -5.10 -19.50
C THR A 110 6.16 -4.66 -18.81
N ILE A 111 5.06 -4.50 -19.57
CA ILE A 111 3.75 -4.17 -18.99
C ILE A 111 3.29 -5.26 -18.02
N CYS A 112 3.33 -6.54 -18.41
CA CYS A 112 2.91 -7.64 -17.54
C CYS A 112 3.74 -7.72 -16.25
N VAL A 113 5.07 -7.55 -16.34
CA VAL A 113 5.95 -7.55 -15.18
C VAL A 113 5.60 -6.39 -14.26
N HIS A 114 5.42 -5.19 -14.80
CA HIS A 114 5.07 -4.01 -14.02
C HIS A 114 3.71 -4.15 -13.33
N LEU A 115 2.67 -4.59 -14.04
CA LEU A 115 1.34 -4.84 -13.46
C LEU A 115 1.41 -5.85 -12.31
N SER A 116 2.14 -6.95 -12.49
CA SER A 116 2.31 -7.98 -11.47
C SER A 116 3.08 -7.45 -10.25
N MET A 117 4.11 -6.65 -10.47
CA MET A 117 4.91 -6.02 -9.41
C MET A 117 4.05 -5.04 -8.60
N GLN A 118 3.30 -4.14 -9.25
CA GLN A 118 2.43 -3.18 -8.57
C GLN A 118 1.32 -3.87 -7.76
N LEU A 119 0.78 -4.98 -8.28
CA LEU A 119 -0.18 -5.80 -7.54
C LEU A 119 0.44 -6.35 -6.25
N LEU A 120 1.62 -6.93 -6.35
CA LEU A 120 2.33 -7.50 -5.20
C LEU A 120 2.70 -6.42 -4.17
N ILE A 121 3.18 -5.25 -4.63
CA ILE A 121 3.46 -4.08 -3.77
C ILE A 121 2.20 -3.68 -3.00
N ALA A 122 1.10 -3.45 -3.68
CA ALA A 122 -0.13 -3.00 -3.03
C ALA A 122 -0.63 -4.02 -1.98
N PHE A 123 -0.62 -5.31 -2.31
CA PHE A 123 -1.06 -6.36 -1.38
C PHE A 123 -0.11 -6.47 -0.17
N SER A 124 1.19 -6.46 -0.37
CA SER A 124 2.16 -6.57 0.73
C SER A 124 2.14 -5.35 1.66
N GLU A 125 2.04 -4.14 1.11
CA GLU A 125 2.00 -2.92 1.90
C GLU A 125 0.69 -2.80 2.69
N GLU A 126 -0.45 -3.19 2.12
CA GLU A 126 -1.70 -3.21 2.88
C GLU A 126 -1.65 -4.26 4.01
N ALA A 127 -1.10 -5.45 3.76
CA ALA A 127 -0.94 -6.47 4.80
C ALA A 127 -0.04 -5.96 5.94
N LEU A 128 1.09 -5.33 5.60
CA LEU A 128 2.04 -4.81 6.57
C LEU A 128 1.47 -3.62 7.36
N PHE A 129 1.09 -2.54 6.67
CA PHE A 129 0.79 -1.27 7.33
C PHE A 129 -0.63 -1.23 7.93
N ARG A 130 -1.64 -1.69 7.18
CA ARG A 130 -3.05 -1.57 7.61
C ARG A 130 -3.48 -2.71 8.52
N TYR A 131 -2.85 -3.88 8.40
CA TYR A 131 -3.22 -5.02 9.22
C TYR A 131 -2.16 -5.34 10.26
N TYR A 132 -0.97 -5.79 9.90
CA TYR A 132 0.01 -6.25 10.88
C TYR A 132 0.47 -5.14 11.83
N LEU A 133 0.99 -4.04 11.31
CA LEU A 133 1.49 -2.93 12.14
C LEU A 133 0.38 -2.29 12.99
N HIS A 134 -0.81 -2.11 12.40
CA HIS A 134 -1.96 -1.57 13.13
C HIS A 134 -2.39 -2.49 14.28
N GLU A 135 -2.53 -3.81 14.07
CA GLU A 135 -2.87 -4.75 15.14
C GLU A 135 -1.77 -4.82 16.21
N ALA A 136 -0.48 -4.80 15.81
CA ALA A 136 0.62 -4.76 16.74
C ALA A 136 0.59 -3.55 17.67
N LEU A 137 0.28 -2.37 17.11
CA LEU A 137 0.28 -1.10 17.84
C LEU A 137 -0.98 -0.90 18.70
N ARG A 138 -2.11 -1.52 18.37
CA ARG A 138 -3.33 -1.46 19.21
C ARG A 138 -3.10 -1.91 20.65
N ASN A 139 -2.10 -2.74 20.90
CA ASN A 139 -1.73 -3.15 22.26
C ASN A 139 -1.27 -1.99 23.17
N PHE A 140 -0.87 -0.85 22.60
CA PHE A 140 -0.44 0.34 23.35
C PHE A 140 -1.59 1.27 23.76
N LYS A 141 -2.86 0.83 23.62
CA LYS A 141 -4.06 1.50 24.13
C LYS A 141 -4.31 2.93 23.63
N LEU A 142 -3.67 3.35 22.54
CA LEU A 142 -4.03 4.59 21.86
C LEU A 142 -5.25 4.36 20.96
N PRO A 143 -6.04 5.41 20.70
CA PRO A 143 -7.18 5.32 19.77
C PRO A 143 -6.75 4.86 18.37
N ASP A 144 -7.54 4.00 17.73
CA ASP A 144 -7.27 3.48 16.37
C ASP A 144 -7.02 4.61 15.35
N ARG A 145 -7.72 5.74 15.50
CA ARG A 145 -7.54 6.91 14.61
C ARG A 145 -6.15 7.54 14.75
N LEU A 146 -5.61 7.56 15.97
CA LEU A 146 -4.26 8.09 16.19
C LEU A 146 -3.21 7.16 15.61
N TRP A 147 -3.35 5.84 15.79
CA TRP A 147 -2.48 4.87 15.12
C TRP A 147 -2.57 4.97 13.61
N ALA A 148 -3.77 5.11 13.05
CA ALA A 148 -3.95 5.31 11.62
C ALA A 148 -3.18 6.54 11.11
N ALA A 149 -3.23 7.67 11.85
CA ALA A 149 -2.49 8.87 11.49
C ALA A 149 -0.97 8.66 11.55
N LEU A 150 -0.46 8.06 12.64
CA LEU A 150 0.97 7.81 12.82
C LEU A 150 1.52 6.83 11.77
N ILE A 151 0.80 5.74 11.49
CA ILE A 151 1.19 4.78 10.46
C ILE A 151 1.15 5.44 9.07
N SER A 152 0.19 6.32 8.81
CA SER A 152 0.11 7.02 7.53
C SER A 152 1.26 8.01 7.33
N LEU A 153 1.66 8.72 8.37
CA LEU A 153 2.86 9.57 8.34
C LEU A 153 4.13 8.74 8.12
N LEU A 154 4.26 7.59 8.79
CA LEU A 154 5.37 6.67 8.58
C LEU A 154 5.41 6.16 7.14
N PHE A 155 4.27 5.77 6.59
CA PHE A 155 4.15 5.31 5.21
C PHE A 155 4.60 6.39 4.21
N GLY A 156 4.16 7.63 4.40
CA GLY A 156 4.62 8.76 3.60
C GLY A 156 6.12 9.04 3.75
N ALA A 157 6.65 8.96 4.98
CA ALA A 157 8.07 9.17 5.24
C ALA A 157 8.96 8.13 4.56
N LEU A 158 8.53 6.88 4.47
CA LEU A 158 9.23 5.83 3.72
C LEU A 158 9.27 6.14 2.22
N HIS A 159 8.20 6.67 1.66
CA HIS A 159 8.15 7.09 0.26
C HIS A 159 9.03 8.32 0.00
N LEU A 160 9.05 9.30 0.90
CA LEU A 160 9.97 10.43 0.82
C LEU A 160 11.43 9.96 0.86
N TYR A 161 11.74 9.02 1.74
CA TYR A 161 13.09 8.47 1.85
C TYR A 161 13.55 7.80 0.56
N ASN A 162 12.68 7.02 -0.09
CA ASN A 162 13.01 6.29 -1.31
C ASN A 162 13.15 7.20 -2.53
N ASN A 163 12.21 8.11 -2.74
CA ASN A 163 12.05 8.85 -3.98
C ASN A 163 12.52 10.30 -3.88
N GLN A 164 12.78 10.80 -2.67
CA GLN A 164 13.22 12.18 -2.38
C GLN A 164 12.26 13.28 -2.91
N ILE A 165 11.01 12.92 -3.18
CA ILE A 165 9.99 13.83 -3.72
C ILE A 165 9.01 14.21 -2.60
N VAL A 166 9.04 15.45 -2.14
CA VAL A 166 8.18 15.94 -1.04
C VAL A 166 6.70 15.80 -1.35
N VAL A 167 6.29 16.03 -2.59
CA VAL A 167 4.90 15.86 -3.02
C VAL A 167 4.43 14.42 -2.81
N GLN A 168 5.29 13.44 -3.07
CA GLN A 168 4.97 12.03 -2.88
C GLN A 168 4.75 11.67 -1.42
N PHE A 169 5.50 12.27 -0.49
CA PHE A 169 5.24 12.13 0.96
C PHE A 169 3.78 12.49 1.29
N TRP A 170 3.32 13.64 0.83
CA TRP A 170 1.95 14.10 1.14
C TRP A 170 0.90 13.24 0.48
N ILE A 171 1.07 12.92 -0.81
CA ILE A 171 0.10 12.11 -1.55
C ILE A 171 -0.02 10.71 -0.94
N THR A 172 1.09 10.04 -0.63
CA THR A 172 1.07 8.70 -0.04
C THR A 172 0.56 8.71 1.41
N THR A 173 0.85 9.77 2.18
CA THR A 173 0.24 9.98 3.51
C THR A 173 -1.27 10.09 3.42
N VAL A 174 -1.80 10.90 2.49
CA VAL A 174 -3.24 11.08 2.29
C VAL A 174 -3.88 9.80 1.75
N LEU A 175 -3.25 9.09 0.82
CA LEU A 175 -3.70 7.77 0.37
C LEU A 175 -3.81 6.80 1.56
N SER A 176 -2.79 6.76 2.39
CA SER A 176 -2.77 5.90 3.57
C SER A 176 -3.91 6.24 4.55
N LEU A 177 -4.15 7.52 4.82
CA LEU A 177 -5.29 7.98 5.65
C LEU A 177 -6.63 7.59 5.03
N PHE A 178 -6.78 7.72 3.73
CA PHE A 178 -7.99 7.32 3.01
C PHE A 178 -8.25 5.81 3.16
N LEU A 179 -7.22 4.97 2.96
CA LEU A 179 -7.32 3.51 3.13
C LEU A 179 -7.66 3.12 4.58
N PHE A 180 -7.07 3.79 5.59
CA PHE A 180 -7.49 3.62 6.98
C PHE A 180 -8.92 4.08 7.22
N GLY A 181 -9.36 5.16 6.59
CA GLY A 181 -10.74 5.62 6.63
C GLY A 181 -11.71 4.54 6.12
N LEU A 182 -11.38 3.87 5.04
CA LEU A 182 -12.15 2.74 4.51
C LEU A 182 -12.15 1.54 5.48
N LYS A 183 -10.97 1.18 6.03
CA LYS A 183 -10.83 0.07 7.00
C LYS A 183 -11.63 0.32 8.28
N LEU A 184 -11.53 1.53 8.84
CA LEU A 184 -12.14 1.89 10.14
C LEU A 184 -13.58 2.39 10.01
N SER A 185 -14.10 2.53 8.79
CA SER A 185 -15.48 2.93 8.53
C SER A 185 -16.48 1.94 9.13
N ARG A 186 -17.72 2.38 9.32
CA ARG A 186 -18.80 1.49 9.78
C ARG A 186 -19.02 0.26 8.87
N ARG A 187 -18.70 0.38 7.58
CA ARG A 187 -18.83 -0.70 6.59
C ARG A 187 -17.65 -1.66 6.57
N ARG A 188 -16.55 -1.31 7.22
CA ARG A 188 -15.32 -2.10 7.32
C ARG A 188 -14.96 -2.75 5.98
N GLU A 189 -14.26 -2.01 5.13
CA GLU A 189 -13.85 -2.59 3.84
C GLU A 189 -12.81 -3.69 4.07
N THR A 190 -12.84 -4.68 3.17
CA THR A 190 -12.00 -5.88 3.29
C THR A 190 -10.57 -5.59 2.86
N TYR A 191 -9.64 -6.46 3.27
CA TYR A 191 -8.25 -6.43 2.81
C TYR A 191 -8.15 -6.39 1.28
N CYS A 192 -8.91 -7.26 0.58
CA CYS A 192 -8.93 -7.27 -0.88
C CYS A 192 -9.38 -5.92 -1.47
N THR A 193 -10.43 -5.30 -0.91
CA THR A 193 -10.90 -3.98 -1.37
C THR A 193 -9.79 -2.93 -1.21
N LEU A 194 -9.10 -2.89 -0.06
CA LEU A 194 -8.04 -1.92 0.20
C LEU A 194 -6.84 -2.13 -0.73
N ALA A 195 -6.39 -3.37 -0.89
CA ALA A 195 -5.28 -3.71 -1.76
C ALA A 195 -5.57 -3.39 -3.24
N VAL A 196 -6.79 -3.67 -3.71
CA VAL A 196 -7.21 -3.30 -5.07
C VAL A 196 -7.31 -1.77 -5.21
N THR A 197 -7.80 -1.05 -4.20
CA THR A 197 -7.83 0.42 -4.20
C THR A 197 -6.42 0.99 -4.39
N HIS A 198 -5.48 0.50 -3.61
CA HIS A 198 -4.07 0.91 -3.68
C HIS A 198 -3.45 0.56 -5.05
N TYR A 199 -3.66 -0.67 -5.52
CA TYR A 199 -3.18 -1.13 -6.82
C TYR A 199 -3.67 -0.25 -7.97
N VAL A 200 -4.97 0.02 -8.04
CA VAL A 200 -5.56 0.84 -9.11
C VAL A 200 -5.04 2.27 -9.03
N TYR A 201 -4.89 2.83 -7.83
CA TYR A 201 -4.26 4.13 -7.66
C TYR A 201 -2.82 4.14 -8.21
N ASN A 202 -1.99 3.14 -7.88
CA ASN A 202 -0.62 3.04 -8.38
C ASN A 202 -0.58 2.95 -9.90
N LEU A 203 -1.50 2.20 -10.52
CA LEU A 203 -1.59 2.14 -11.97
C LEU A 203 -1.98 3.48 -12.59
N CYS A 204 -2.96 4.17 -12.03
CA CYS A 204 -3.34 5.50 -12.49
C CYS A 204 -2.18 6.48 -12.35
N TRP A 205 -1.45 6.43 -11.21
CA TRP A 205 -0.29 7.26 -10.99
C TRP A 205 0.80 7.03 -12.03
N PHE A 206 1.17 5.79 -12.28
CA PHE A 206 2.22 5.42 -13.22
C PHE A 206 1.83 5.68 -14.67
N TYR A 207 0.63 5.26 -15.07
CA TYR A 207 0.22 5.29 -16.48
C TYR A 207 -0.44 6.61 -16.91
N LEU A 208 -1.04 7.36 -16.00
CA LEU A 208 -1.77 8.58 -16.36
C LEU A 208 -0.99 9.86 -16.00
N PHE A 209 -0.21 9.86 -14.92
CA PHE A 209 0.49 11.06 -14.48
C PHE A 209 1.96 11.10 -14.86
N GLY A 210 2.53 9.99 -15.33
CA GLY A 210 3.87 9.96 -15.92
C GLY A 210 5.00 10.42 -15.02
N MET A 211 4.79 10.48 -13.73
CA MET A 211 5.88 10.75 -12.82
C MET A 211 6.75 9.50 -12.71
N ALA A 212 7.99 9.61 -13.18
CA ALA A 212 8.99 8.59 -12.97
C ALA A 212 9.10 8.28 -11.47
N VAL A 213 8.87 7.03 -11.11
CA VAL A 213 9.10 6.50 -9.77
C VAL A 213 10.56 6.12 -9.65
#